data_90b4851443e42b5c8dae189cc0558a02
#
_entry.id   90b4851443e42b5c8dae189cc0558a02
#
_cell.length_a   1.000
_cell.length_b   1.000
_cell.length_c   1.000
_cell.angle_alpha   90.00
_cell.angle_beta   90.00
_cell.angle_gamma   90.00
#
_symmetry.space_group_name_H-M   'P 1'
#
loop_
_entity.id
_entity.type
_entity.pdbx_description
1 polymer ?
#
loop_
_entity_poly.entity_id
_entity_poly.type
_entity_poly.pdbx_seq_one_letter_code
_entity_poly.pdbx_strand_id
1 'polypeptide(L)'
;VNQENGGISDDTYILRPEEVQGGQSSVNTQTIPTNLTDAYNRIRGKEYYATQRYKFGFYQEEEQDTTVIRTFIPVTSIIHTIEYNENKHRFVNQSATEDTTYFANTYLGLGGTNEETRYQSIRNTFGISLLEGFNKYAKMGLAAYATYEYRHFSLPQDTLSAGTTIEGLTPRPDISNPRSHGESLLWVGGEISKQKGELLTYHVNGKFGLAGAIIGDIDVTADIRSRFRLWNDTVQLRAYGFFKNTEPSYFYKKYTSNHFIWDND
;
A
#
# COMPACT_ATOMS: atom_id res chain seq x y z
N VAL A 1 -7.07 -11.37 -13.21
CA VAL A 1 -6.36 -11.31 -14.49
C VAL A 1 -7.05 -10.26 -15.34
N ASN A 2 -6.31 -9.29 -15.78
CA ASN A 2 -6.80 -8.27 -16.69
C ASN A 2 -6.10 -8.48 -18.04
N GLN A 3 -6.88 -8.55 -19.11
CA GLN A 3 -6.31 -8.53 -20.44
C GLN A 3 -5.80 -7.10 -20.71
N GLU A 4 -4.58 -7.01 -21.22
CA GLU A 4 -3.98 -5.76 -21.63
C GLU A 4 -4.09 -5.64 -23.14
N ASN A 5 -4.65 -4.51 -23.60
CA ASN A 5 -4.85 -4.28 -25.02
C ASN A 5 -3.93 -3.21 -25.62
N GLY A 6 -3.11 -2.56 -24.78
CA GLY A 6 -2.18 -1.53 -25.21
C GLY A 6 -2.84 -0.27 -25.81
N GLY A 7 -4.16 -0.11 -25.63
CA GLY A 7 -4.94 0.93 -26.27
C GLY A 7 -5.39 0.55 -27.69
N ILE A 8 -6.09 1.46 -28.32
CA ILE A 8 -6.61 1.31 -29.70
C ILE A 8 -5.49 1.66 -30.67
N SER A 9 -5.26 0.81 -31.66
CA SER A 9 -4.20 1.01 -32.65
C SER A 9 -4.52 2.09 -33.69
N ASP A 10 -5.81 2.38 -33.90
CA ASP A 10 -6.30 3.39 -34.84
C ASP A 10 -7.48 4.14 -34.23
N ASP A 11 -7.29 5.42 -33.89
CA ASP A 11 -8.31 6.29 -33.27
C ASP A 11 -9.48 6.65 -34.22
N THR A 12 -9.35 6.40 -35.50
CA THR A 12 -10.43 6.55 -36.49
C THR A 12 -11.67 5.74 -36.09
N TYR A 13 -11.48 4.57 -35.48
CA TYR A 13 -12.58 3.74 -34.96
C TYR A 13 -13.44 4.44 -33.89
N ILE A 14 -12.90 5.42 -33.20
CA ILE A 14 -13.63 6.19 -32.17
C ILE A 14 -14.06 7.54 -32.72
N LEU A 15 -13.16 8.25 -33.41
CA LEU A 15 -13.36 9.63 -33.82
C LEU A 15 -14.21 9.74 -35.10
N ARG A 16 -14.09 8.75 -35.99
CA ARG A 16 -14.76 8.74 -37.29
C ARG A 16 -15.21 7.32 -37.66
N PRO A 17 -16.11 6.71 -36.88
CA PRO A 17 -16.50 5.30 -37.08
C PRO A 17 -17.11 5.03 -38.47
N GLU A 18 -17.75 6.03 -39.09
CA GLU A 18 -18.32 5.93 -40.41
C GLU A 18 -17.29 5.69 -41.52
N GLU A 19 -16.04 6.09 -41.32
CA GLU A 19 -14.98 5.86 -42.31
C GLU A 19 -14.48 4.40 -42.32
N VAL A 20 -14.55 3.72 -41.17
CA VAL A 20 -14.02 2.36 -41.02
C VAL A 20 -15.09 1.26 -41.06
N GLN A 21 -16.36 1.60 -40.86
CA GLN A 21 -17.47 0.63 -40.79
C GLN A 21 -18.57 0.87 -41.83
N GLY A 22 -18.22 1.28 -43.03
CA GLY A 22 -19.19 1.37 -44.15
C GLY A 22 -20.36 2.33 -43.93
N GLY A 23 -20.10 3.44 -43.22
CA GLY A 23 -21.11 4.50 -43.00
C GLY A 23 -21.97 4.32 -41.75
N GLN A 24 -21.65 3.36 -40.89
CA GLN A 24 -22.32 3.19 -39.59
C GLN A 24 -21.75 4.17 -38.55
N SER A 25 -22.65 4.82 -37.80
CA SER A 25 -22.28 5.79 -36.76
C SER A 25 -21.80 5.17 -35.43
N SER A 26 -21.75 3.84 -35.35
CA SER A 26 -21.31 3.12 -34.16
C SER A 26 -20.46 1.92 -34.54
N VAL A 27 -19.40 1.68 -33.75
CA VAL A 27 -18.47 0.56 -33.91
C VAL A 27 -18.85 -0.56 -32.96
N ASN A 28 -18.83 -1.81 -33.47
CA ASN A 28 -18.85 -2.95 -32.57
C ASN A 28 -17.50 -2.98 -31.80
N THR A 29 -17.57 -2.80 -30.50
CA THR A 29 -16.37 -2.74 -29.61
C THR A 29 -15.47 -3.97 -29.68
N GLN A 30 -16.01 -5.11 -30.09
CA GLN A 30 -15.25 -6.36 -30.25
C GLN A 30 -14.38 -6.38 -31.52
N THR A 31 -14.64 -5.48 -32.49
CA THR A 31 -13.91 -5.41 -33.74
C THR A 31 -12.90 -4.28 -33.81
N ILE A 32 -12.80 -3.49 -32.74
CA ILE A 32 -11.81 -2.41 -32.66
C ILE A 32 -10.41 -3.03 -32.52
N PRO A 33 -9.47 -2.75 -33.44
CA PRO A 33 -8.11 -3.27 -33.35
C PRO A 33 -7.37 -2.61 -32.17
N THR A 34 -6.65 -3.42 -31.43
CA THR A 34 -5.85 -3.01 -30.29
C THR A 34 -4.36 -3.27 -30.55
N ASN A 35 -3.49 -2.56 -29.84
CA ASN A 35 -2.04 -2.69 -30.01
C ASN A 35 -1.51 -4.04 -29.50
N LEU A 36 -2.19 -4.61 -28.50
CA LEU A 36 -1.86 -5.90 -27.92
C LEU A 36 -3.09 -6.81 -27.95
N THR A 37 -2.90 -8.06 -28.41
CA THR A 37 -3.97 -9.05 -28.47
C THR A 37 -3.74 -10.22 -27.52
N ASP A 38 -2.48 -10.53 -27.22
CA ASP A 38 -2.05 -11.70 -26.43
C ASP A 38 -1.34 -11.34 -25.14
N ALA A 39 -1.66 -10.17 -24.61
CA ALA A 39 -1.08 -9.66 -23.38
C ALA A 39 -2.07 -9.66 -22.20
N TYR A 40 -1.56 -9.96 -21.00
CA TYR A 40 -2.36 -9.85 -19.79
C TYR A 40 -1.51 -9.52 -18.55
N ASN A 41 -2.14 -8.82 -17.62
CA ASN A 41 -1.65 -8.58 -16.27
C ASN A 41 -2.36 -9.47 -15.26
N ARG A 42 -1.60 -10.00 -14.32
CA ARG A 42 -2.14 -10.75 -13.20
C ARG A 42 -1.57 -10.22 -11.89
N ILE A 43 -2.45 -9.66 -11.06
CA ILE A 43 -2.11 -9.20 -9.71
C ILE A 43 -2.68 -10.20 -8.71
N ARG A 44 -1.88 -10.58 -7.73
CA ARG A 44 -2.27 -11.43 -6.60
C ARG A 44 -1.73 -10.84 -5.32
N GLY A 45 -2.61 -10.66 -4.34
CA GLY A 45 -2.27 -10.26 -2.99
C GLY A 45 -2.68 -11.34 -1.99
N LYS A 46 -1.89 -11.49 -0.93
CA LYS A 46 -2.20 -12.28 0.25
C LYS A 46 -1.82 -11.47 1.47
N GLU A 47 -2.70 -11.44 2.43
CA GLU A 47 -2.48 -10.79 3.71
C GLU A 47 -2.94 -11.70 4.82
N TYR A 48 -2.09 -11.88 5.83
CA TYR A 48 -2.41 -12.60 7.05
C TYR A 48 -2.01 -11.72 8.22
N TYR A 49 -2.89 -11.59 9.18
CA TYR A 49 -2.58 -10.87 10.41
C TYR A 49 -3.15 -11.58 11.63
N ALA A 50 -2.47 -11.42 12.75
CA ALA A 50 -2.95 -11.85 14.04
C ALA A 50 -2.65 -10.77 15.09
N THR A 51 -3.63 -10.45 15.91
CA THR A 51 -3.49 -9.47 16.99
C THR A 51 -3.80 -10.11 18.32
N GLN A 52 -2.92 -9.89 19.28
CA GLN A 52 -3.08 -10.30 20.67
C GLN A 52 -3.15 -9.05 21.54
N ARG A 53 -4.08 -9.03 22.48
CA ARG A 53 -4.25 -7.92 23.42
C ARG A 53 -4.42 -8.45 24.83
N TYR A 54 -3.55 -8.01 25.72
CA TYR A 54 -3.64 -8.27 27.14
C TYR A 54 -4.02 -6.99 27.87
N LYS A 55 -5.09 -7.05 28.67
CA LYS A 55 -5.58 -5.92 29.45
C LYS A 55 -5.22 -6.11 30.91
N PHE A 56 -4.68 -5.09 31.52
CA PHE A 56 -4.39 -5.00 32.95
C PHE A 56 -5.30 -3.96 33.59
N GLY A 57 -5.82 -4.28 34.75
CA GLY A 57 -6.76 -3.42 35.45
C GLY A 57 -7.08 -3.94 36.83
N PHE A 58 -8.15 -3.44 37.41
CA PHE A 58 -8.64 -3.86 38.72
C PHE A 58 -10.15 -4.14 38.65
N TYR A 59 -10.63 -4.87 39.63
CA TYR A 59 -12.05 -5.11 39.82
C TYR A 59 -12.64 -4.04 40.74
N GLN A 60 -13.70 -3.39 40.28
CA GLN A 60 -14.52 -2.52 41.10
C GLN A 60 -15.75 -3.33 41.55
N GLU A 61 -16.00 -3.31 42.84
CA GLU A 61 -17.17 -3.94 43.45
C GLU A 61 -18.21 -2.84 43.71
N GLU A 62 -19.43 -3.05 43.29
CA GLU A 62 -20.56 -2.17 43.49
C GLU A 62 -21.68 -2.99 44.16
N GLU A 63 -22.07 -2.58 45.36
CA GLU A 63 -23.19 -3.22 46.09
C GLU A 63 -24.51 -2.67 45.53
N GLN A 64 -25.31 -3.53 44.92
CA GLN A 64 -26.64 -3.21 44.46
C GLN A 64 -27.65 -4.16 45.14
N ASP A 65 -28.38 -3.63 46.14
CA ASP A 65 -29.26 -4.35 47.03
C ASP A 65 -28.57 -5.55 47.75
N THR A 66 -28.87 -6.78 47.34
CA THR A 66 -28.31 -8.01 47.90
C THR A 66 -27.23 -8.67 47.04
N THR A 67 -26.84 -8.00 45.95
CA THR A 67 -25.87 -8.56 44.97
C THR A 67 -24.65 -7.66 44.84
N VAL A 68 -23.45 -8.26 44.94
CA VAL A 68 -22.18 -7.57 44.65
C VAL A 68 -21.85 -7.76 43.18
N ILE A 69 -21.84 -6.69 42.41
CA ILE A 69 -21.45 -6.69 41.01
C ILE A 69 -19.96 -6.37 40.93
N ARG A 70 -19.18 -7.30 40.38
CA ARG A 70 -17.74 -7.10 40.10
C ARG A 70 -17.53 -6.72 38.64
N THR A 71 -17.07 -5.48 38.39
CA THR A 71 -16.77 -5.02 37.06
C THR A 71 -15.27 -4.86 36.87
N PHE A 72 -14.70 -5.47 35.84
CA PHE A 72 -13.29 -5.29 35.51
C PHE A 72 -13.07 -3.95 34.81
N ILE A 73 -12.23 -3.10 35.40
CA ILE A 73 -11.86 -1.81 34.84
C ILE A 73 -10.43 -1.92 34.26
N PRO A 74 -10.31 -1.97 32.94
CA PRO A 74 -8.99 -2.01 32.31
C PRO A 74 -8.34 -0.62 32.39
N VAL A 75 -7.05 -0.58 32.74
CA VAL A 75 -6.24 0.64 32.86
C VAL A 75 -5.19 0.71 31.76
N THR A 76 -4.54 -0.40 31.51
CA THR A 76 -3.45 -0.53 30.57
C THR A 76 -3.68 -1.73 29.67
N SER A 77 -3.24 -1.69 28.44
CA SER A 77 -3.17 -2.87 27.59
C SER A 77 -1.84 -2.96 26.86
N ILE A 78 -1.37 -4.19 26.68
CA ILE A 78 -0.25 -4.54 25.79
C ILE A 78 -0.87 -5.15 24.54
N ILE A 79 -0.43 -4.70 23.38
CA ILE A 79 -0.90 -5.16 22.08
C ILE A 79 0.32 -5.67 21.31
N HIS A 80 0.16 -6.84 20.70
CA HIS A 80 1.11 -7.37 19.73
C HIS A 80 0.35 -7.74 18.48
N THR A 81 0.82 -7.24 17.33
CA THR A 81 0.26 -7.58 16.01
C THR A 81 1.38 -8.09 15.13
N ILE A 82 1.14 -9.22 14.48
CA ILE A 82 1.99 -9.76 13.42
C ILE A 82 1.20 -9.73 12.12
N GLU A 83 1.84 -9.24 11.05
CA GLU A 83 1.27 -9.15 9.72
C GLU A 83 2.25 -9.76 8.71
N TYR A 84 1.70 -10.51 7.76
CA TYR A 84 2.42 -10.98 6.58
C TYR A 84 1.69 -10.52 5.33
N ASN A 85 2.40 -9.86 4.41
CA ASN A 85 1.89 -9.44 3.12
C ASN A 85 2.72 -10.02 2.00
N GLU A 86 2.06 -10.52 0.95
CA GLU A 86 2.66 -10.92 -0.30
C GLU A 86 1.86 -10.31 -1.45
N ASN A 87 2.54 -9.56 -2.33
CA ASN A 87 1.98 -9.06 -3.56
C ASN A 87 2.83 -9.53 -4.74
N LYS A 88 2.16 -10.06 -5.77
CA LYS A 88 2.77 -10.49 -7.01
C LYS A 88 2.08 -9.81 -8.18
N HIS A 89 2.88 -9.25 -9.06
CA HIS A 89 2.43 -8.76 -10.35
C HIS A 89 3.14 -9.54 -11.44
N ARG A 90 2.39 -10.14 -12.35
CA ARG A 90 2.90 -10.84 -13.51
C ARG A 90 2.35 -10.22 -14.77
N PHE A 91 3.23 -9.82 -15.66
CA PHE A 91 2.91 -9.39 -17.00
C PHE A 91 3.35 -10.46 -17.98
N VAL A 92 2.48 -10.79 -18.93
CA VAL A 92 2.75 -11.74 -20.01
C VAL A 92 2.27 -11.13 -21.31
N ASN A 93 3.11 -11.13 -22.31
CA ASN A 93 2.78 -10.93 -23.71
C ASN A 93 3.37 -12.06 -24.52
N GLN A 94 2.55 -12.89 -25.14
CA GLN A 94 2.99 -14.08 -25.87
C GLN A 94 3.40 -13.76 -27.32
N SER A 95 2.95 -12.63 -27.84
CA SER A 95 3.28 -12.18 -29.20
C SER A 95 4.63 -11.45 -29.22
N ALA A 96 5.67 -12.10 -29.72
CA ALA A 96 6.98 -11.50 -29.88
C ALA A 96 6.97 -10.26 -30.80
N THR A 97 6.14 -10.29 -31.85
CA THR A 97 6.02 -9.18 -32.79
C THR A 97 5.35 -7.98 -32.14
N GLU A 98 4.24 -8.17 -31.45
CA GLU A 98 3.54 -7.09 -30.74
C GLU A 98 4.41 -6.52 -29.63
N ASP A 99 5.12 -7.38 -28.91
CA ASP A 99 6.00 -7.01 -27.80
C ASP A 99 7.08 -6.03 -28.28
N THR A 100 7.73 -6.35 -29.39
CA THR A 100 8.81 -5.50 -29.96
C THR A 100 8.32 -4.29 -30.72
N THR A 101 7.09 -4.29 -31.22
CA THR A 101 6.53 -3.13 -31.98
C THR A 101 5.79 -2.15 -31.10
N TYR A 102 5.17 -2.62 -30.05
CA TYR A 102 4.40 -1.77 -29.13
C TYR A 102 5.31 -1.04 -28.13
N PHE A 103 6.27 -1.76 -27.54
CA PHE A 103 7.18 -1.16 -26.58
C PHE A 103 8.38 -0.51 -27.30
N ALA A 104 8.72 0.69 -26.86
CA ALA A 104 9.85 1.44 -27.44
C ALA A 104 11.20 0.76 -27.22
N ASN A 105 11.33 -0.03 -26.16
CA ASN A 105 12.56 -0.69 -25.79
C ASN A 105 12.30 -2.17 -25.48
N THR A 106 13.29 -3.02 -25.81
CA THR A 106 13.29 -4.44 -25.46
C THR A 106 14.72 -4.80 -25.04
N TYR A 107 14.91 -5.11 -23.74
CA TYR A 107 16.23 -5.22 -23.13
C TYR A 107 16.66 -6.66 -22.83
N LEU A 108 15.73 -7.56 -22.55
CA LEU A 108 16.07 -8.89 -22.01
C LEU A 108 15.82 -10.04 -22.98
N GLY A 109 14.88 -9.90 -23.90
CA GLY A 109 14.57 -10.97 -24.85
C GLY A 109 13.55 -10.57 -25.90
N LEU A 110 13.66 -11.17 -27.10
CA LEU A 110 12.80 -10.91 -28.27
C LEU A 110 11.65 -11.90 -28.42
N GLY A 111 11.54 -12.89 -27.56
CA GLY A 111 10.55 -13.99 -27.67
C GLY A 111 9.20 -13.72 -27.02
N GLY A 112 8.85 -12.45 -26.80
CA GLY A 112 7.73 -12.05 -25.96
C GLY A 112 8.16 -11.88 -24.50
N THR A 113 7.23 -11.38 -23.67
CA THR A 113 7.52 -11.04 -22.27
C THR A 113 6.74 -11.95 -21.33
N ASN A 114 7.42 -12.44 -20.28
CA ASN A 114 6.81 -13.18 -19.17
C ASN A 114 7.57 -12.86 -17.88
N GLU A 115 7.08 -11.89 -17.15
CA GLU A 115 7.76 -11.27 -16.03
C GLU A 115 6.93 -11.30 -14.76
N GLU A 116 7.59 -11.53 -13.63
CA GLU A 116 6.95 -11.47 -12.32
C GLU A 116 7.77 -10.57 -11.39
N THR A 117 7.11 -9.58 -10.80
CA THR A 117 7.60 -8.83 -9.66
C THR A 117 6.92 -9.34 -8.40
N ARG A 118 7.65 -9.36 -7.29
CA ARG A 118 7.14 -9.82 -6.02
C ARG A 118 7.58 -8.92 -4.88
N TYR A 119 6.64 -8.60 -4.04
CA TYR A 119 6.85 -7.93 -2.77
C TYR A 119 6.36 -8.82 -1.64
N GLN A 120 7.16 -8.96 -0.60
CA GLN A 120 6.79 -9.65 0.63
C GLN A 120 7.18 -8.79 1.83
N SER A 121 6.37 -8.80 2.88
CA SER A 121 6.76 -8.19 4.15
C SER A 121 6.25 -8.98 5.34
N ILE A 122 7.04 -8.97 6.40
CA ILE A 122 6.65 -9.42 7.74
C ILE A 122 6.79 -8.23 8.66
N ARG A 123 5.69 -7.86 9.32
CA ARG A 123 5.63 -6.74 10.24
C ARG A 123 5.23 -7.21 11.63
N ASN A 124 5.98 -6.79 12.64
CA ASN A 124 5.67 -7.02 14.05
C ASN A 124 5.53 -5.69 14.76
N THR A 125 4.37 -5.45 15.35
CA THR A 125 4.06 -4.24 16.11
C THR A 125 3.82 -4.59 17.56
N PHE A 126 4.60 -3.99 18.46
CA PHE A 126 4.39 -4.01 19.90
C PHE A 126 3.93 -2.64 20.38
N GLY A 127 2.85 -2.62 21.14
CA GLY A 127 2.33 -1.38 21.70
C GLY A 127 1.89 -1.56 23.16
N ILE A 128 2.01 -0.45 23.90
CA ILE A 128 1.43 -0.29 25.21
C ILE A 128 0.48 0.90 25.18
N SER A 129 -0.69 0.75 25.78
CA SER A 129 -1.66 1.84 25.86
C SER A 129 -2.19 2.02 27.27
N LEU A 130 -2.33 3.27 27.67
CA LEU A 130 -3.10 3.71 28.81
C LEU A 130 -4.48 4.12 28.32
N LEU A 131 -5.50 3.43 28.83
CA LEU A 131 -6.86 3.62 28.35
C LEU A 131 -7.46 4.93 28.91
N GLU A 132 -8.35 5.56 28.13
CA GLU A 132 -9.06 6.75 28.59
C GLU A 132 -9.79 6.48 29.89
N GLY A 133 -9.55 7.34 30.90
CA GLY A 133 -10.13 7.20 32.23
C GLY A 133 -9.34 6.25 33.14
N PHE A 134 -8.07 5.94 32.82
CA PHE A 134 -7.20 5.13 33.67
C PHE A 134 -6.97 5.74 35.07
N ASN A 135 -7.21 7.05 35.20
CA ASN A 135 -7.40 7.72 36.48
C ASN A 135 -8.42 8.86 36.34
N LYS A 136 -8.84 9.45 37.45
CA LYS A 136 -9.85 10.53 37.47
C LYS A 136 -9.45 11.80 36.74
N TYR A 137 -8.16 12.00 36.48
CA TYR A 137 -7.60 13.18 35.80
C TYR A 137 -7.32 12.92 34.33
N ALA A 138 -7.11 11.69 33.93
CA ALA A 138 -6.75 11.31 32.56
C ALA A 138 -7.99 11.18 31.69
N LYS A 139 -8.33 12.25 31.00
CA LYS A 139 -9.48 12.34 30.09
C LYS A 139 -9.12 11.94 28.65
N MET A 140 -7.97 11.29 28.44
CA MET A 140 -7.49 10.83 27.14
C MET A 140 -6.80 9.48 27.27
N GLY A 141 -6.81 8.72 26.21
CA GLY A 141 -5.98 7.53 26.05
C GLY A 141 -4.64 7.90 25.41
N LEU A 142 -3.60 7.22 25.85
CA LEU A 142 -2.24 7.35 25.30
C LEU A 142 -1.76 5.99 24.85
N ALA A 143 -1.09 5.90 23.70
CA ALA A 143 -0.39 4.70 23.31
C ALA A 143 0.99 5.04 22.75
N ALA A 144 1.92 4.12 22.98
CA ALA A 144 3.22 4.12 22.32
C ALA A 144 3.46 2.74 21.70
N TYR A 145 4.10 2.71 20.53
CA TYR A 145 4.36 1.45 19.84
C TYR A 145 5.68 1.50 19.09
N ALA A 146 6.23 0.31 18.86
CA ALA A 146 7.35 0.08 17.97
C ALA A 146 6.96 -0.98 16.94
N THR A 147 7.32 -0.77 15.69
CA THR A 147 7.06 -1.68 14.60
C THR A 147 8.36 -2.04 13.90
N TYR A 148 8.70 -3.31 13.92
CA TYR A 148 9.75 -3.88 13.09
C TYR A 148 9.13 -4.49 11.84
N GLU A 149 9.65 -4.14 10.67
CA GLU A 149 9.20 -4.66 9.38
C GLU A 149 10.40 -5.12 8.57
N TYR A 150 10.33 -6.35 8.07
CA TYR A 150 11.24 -6.84 7.04
C TYR A 150 10.50 -6.88 5.72
N ARG A 151 11.06 -6.24 4.70
CA ARG A 151 10.55 -6.22 3.31
C ARG A 151 11.50 -6.94 2.40
N HIS A 152 10.94 -7.66 1.44
CA HIS A 152 11.70 -8.33 0.39
C HIS A 152 11.06 -8.03 -0.97
N PHE A 153 11.88 -7.53 -1.88
CA PHE A 153 11.50 -7.19 -3.25
C PHE A 153 12.20 -8.13 -4.21
N SER A 154 11.47 -8.63 -5.22
CA SER A 154 12.03 -9.42 -6.30
C SER A 154 11.64 -8.79 -7.64
N LEU A 155 12.62 -8.53 -8.47
CA LEU A 155 12.46 -8.07 -9.84
C LEU A 155 12.40 -9.26 -10.81
N PRO A 156 11.93 -9.07 -12.06
CA PRO A 156 12.01 -10.06 -13.12
C PRO A 156 13.42 -10.62 -13.29
N GLN A 157 13.50 -11.84 -13.78
CA GLN A 157 14.77 -12.49 -13.95
C GLN A 157 15.53 -11.84 -15.12
N ASP A 158 16.64 -11.23 -14.80
CA ASP A 158 17.59 -10.72 -15.75
C ASP A 158 18.76 -11.72 -15.87
N THR A 159 18.96 -12.24 -17.05
CA THR A 159 20.06 -13.18 -17.36
C THR A 159 21.23 -12.48 -18.05
N LEU A 160 21.06 -11.21 -18.41
CA LEU A 160 22.07 -10.43 -19.10
C LEU A 160 22.82 -9.52 -18.14
N SER A 161 24.12 -9.39 -18.35
CA SER A 161 24.94 -8.42 -17.61
C SER A 161 24.67 -7.01 -18.11
N ALA A 162 24.89 -6.00 -17.25
CA ALA A 162 24.87 -4.61 -17.67
C ALA A 162 25.84 -4.34 -18.84
N GLY A 163 25.43 -3.49 -19.79
CA GLY A 163 26.21 -3.20 -20.98
C GLY A 163 26.25 -4.31 -22.04
N THR A 164 25.54 -5.43 -21.86
CA THR A 164 25.43 -6.49 -22.86
C THR A 164 24.69 -5.98 -24.08
N THR A 165 25.29 -6.14 -25.27
CA THR A 165 24.67 -5.85 -26.56
C THR A 165 24.37 -7.15 -27.28
N ILE A 166 23.11 -7.39 -27.63
CA ILE A 166 22.66 -8.51 -28.43
C ILE A 166 21.93 -7.94 -29.65
N GLU A 167 22.17 -8.50 -30.81
CA GLU A 167 21.52 -8.06 -32.05
C GLU A 167 19.98 -8.13 -31.91
N GLY A 168 19.31 -7.02 -32.25
CA GLY A 168 17.86 -6.87 -32.15
C GLY A 168 17.35 -6.40 -30.80
N LEU A 169 18.18 -6.39 -29.76
CA LEU A 169 17.80 -5.78 -28.46
C LEU A 169 18.20 -4.31 -28.38
N THR A 170 17.41 -3.56 -27.62
CA THR A 170 17.79 -2.21 -27.25
C THR A 170 19.07 -2.24 -26.40
N PRO A 171 20.08 -1.39 -26.68
CA PRO A 171 21.25 -1.28 -25.83
C PRO A 171 20.86 -0.98 -24.39
N ARG A 172 21.32 -1.78 -23.45
CA ARG A 172 21.01 -1.61 -22.05
C ARG A 172 21.75 -0.42 -21.47
N PRO A 173 21.10 0.42 -20.67
CA PRO A 173 21.80 1.40 -19.87
C PRO A 173 22.77 0.69 -18.90
N ASP A 174 23.84 1.38 -18.53
CA ASP A 174 24.82 0.87 -17.56
C ASP A 174 24.25 0.95 -16.13
N ILE A 175 23.14 0.28 -15.93
CA ILE A 175 22.41 0.18 -14.66
C ILE A 175 22.37 -1.29 -14.25
N SER A 176 22.80 -1.57 -13.03
CA SER A 176 22.78 -2.91 -12.44
C SER A 176 21.86 -2.93 -11.23
N ASN A 177 20.59 -3.23 -11.43
CA ASN A 177 19.66 -3.41 -10.34
C ASN A 177 19.73 -4.85 -9.81
N PRO A 178 19.87 -5.05 -8.49
CA PRO A 178 19.84 -6.40 -7.93
C PRO A 178 18.48 -7.05 -8.16
N ARG A 179 18.49 -8.33 -8.52
CA ARG A 179 17.26 -9.12 -8.74
C ARG A 179 16.39 -9.23 -7.50
N SER A 180 16.99 -9.22 -6.34
CA SER A 180 16.29 -9.22 -5.07
C SER A 180 16.92 -8.25 -4.10
N HIS A 181 16.09 -7.59 -3.31
CA HIS A 181 16.49 -6.61 -2.33
C HIS A 181 15.71 -6.82 -1.04
N GLY A 182 16.41 -6.81 0.09
CA GLY A 182 15.80 -6.95 1.41
C GLY A 182 16.07 -5.72 2.27
N GLU A 183 15.05 -5.28 3.00
CA GLU A 183 15.11 -4.11 3.89
C GLU A 183 14.60 -4.47 5.27
N SER A 184 15.32 -4.03 6.30
CA SER A 184 14.87 -4.10 7.69
C SER A 184 14.58 -2.69 8.18
N LEU A 185 13.37 -2.49 8.69
CA LEU A 185 12.83 -1.18 9.02
C LEU A 185 12.35 -1.17 10.47
N LEU A 186 12.60 -0.06 11.17
CA LEU A 186 12.08 0.15 12.51
C LEU A 186 11.36 1.49 12.60
N TRP A 187 10.08 1.42 12.96
CA TRP A 187 9.24 2.57 13.26
C TRP A 187 9.00 2.68 14.76
N VAL A 188 8.94 3.89 15.26
CA VAL A 188 8.39 4.18 16.58
C VAL A 188 7.25 5.16 16.42
N GLY A 189 6.23 5.03 17.25
CA GLY A 189 5.07 5.91 17.15
C GLY A 189 4.28 6.02 18.42
N GLY A 190 3.33 6.93 18.40
CA GLY A 190 2.42 7.16 19.50
C GLY A 190 1.05 7.62 19.03
N GLU A 191 0.10 7.43 19.90
CA GLU A 191 -1.30 7.79 19.68
C GLU A 191 -1.82 8.52 20.89
N ILE A 192 -2.59 9.57 20.63
CA ILE A 192 -3.38 10.27 21.63
C ILE A 192 -4.82 10.22 21.16
N SER A 193 -5.70 9.68 22.01
CA SER A 193 -7.11 9.54 21.64
C SER A 193 -8.04 9.93 22.78
N LYS A 194 -9.18 10.49 22.41
CA LYS A 194 -10.30 10.74 23.30
C LYS A 194 -11.57 10.27 22.62
N GLN A 195 -12.16 9.21 23.16
CA GLN A 195 -13.36 8.59 22.60
C GLN A 195 -14.61 8.93 23.41
N LYS A 196 -14.44 9.20 24.71
CA LYS A 196 -15.54 9.56 25.61
C LYS A 196 -15.70 11.07 25.69
N GLY A 197 -16.92 11.55 25.57
CA GLY A 197 -17.26 12.95 25.66
C GLY A 197 -18.27 13.38 24.61
N GLU A 198 -19.14 14.31 24.98
CA GLU A 198 -20.19 14.81 24.07
C GLU A 198 -19.70 15.90 23.14
N LEU A 199 -18.77 16.74 23.62
CA LEU A 199 -18.34 17.95 22.90
C LEU A 199 -17.18 17.71 21.94
N LEU A 200 -16.20 16.91 22.34
CA LEU A 200 -14.95 16.74 21.58
C LEU A 200 -14.43 15.32 21.70
N THR A 201 -14.25 14.67 20.56
CA THR A 201 -13.50 13.43 20.41
C THR A 201 -12.38 13.62 19.40
N TYR A 202 -11.25 12.97 19.61
CA TYR A 202 -10.13 13.08 18.70
C TYR A 202 -9.28 11.81 18.71
N HIS A 203 -8.58 11.60 17.61
CA HIS A 203 -7.59 10.54 17.43
C HIS A 203 -6.42 11.14 16.64
N VAL A 204 -5.26 11.20 17.26
CA VAL A 204 -4.02 11.67 16.63
C VAL A 204 -3.02 10.54 16.73
N ASN A 205 -2.47 10.15 15.61
CA ASN A 205 -1.42 9.14 15.51
C ASN A 205 -0.22 9.73 14.80
N GLY A 206 0.99 9.47 15.32
CA GLY A 206 2.24 9.86 14.70
C GLY A 206 3.24 8.73 14.76
N LYS A 207 3.98 8.52 13.67
CA LYS A 207 5.10 7.58 13.62
C LYS A 207 6.31 8.19 12.94
N PHE A 208 7.48 7.72 13.34
CA PHE A 208 8.78 8.17 12.86
C PHE A 208 9.63 6.97 12.50
N GLY A 209 10.29 7.02 11.32
CA GLY A 209 11.23 6.02 10.86
C GLY A 209 12.56 6.13 11.59
N LEU A 210 12.89 5.12 12.43
CA LEU A 210 14.07 5.14 13.29
C LEU A 210 15.27 4.43 12.67
N ALA A 211 15.05 3.39 11.87
CA ALA A 211 16.13 2.61 11.27
C ALA A 211 15.74 2.01 9.91
N GLY A 212 16.75 1.76 9.07
CA GLY A 212 16.62 1.23 7.71
C GLY A 212 16.40 2.33 6.69
N ALA A 213 15.86 1.99 5.52
CA ALA A 213 15.61 2.91 4.42
C ALA A 213 14.63 4.05 4.75
N ILE A 214 13.92 3.94 5.86
CA ILE A 214 12.92 4.90 6.31
C ILE A 214 13.41 5.89 7.36
N ILE A 215 14.73 6.00 7.58
CA ILE A 215 15.26 6.95 8.57
C ILE A 215 14.82 8.38 8.21
N GLY A 216 14.12 9.04 9.16
CA GLY A 216 13.62 10.39 8.95
C GLY A 216 12.22 10.47 8.34
N ASP A 217 11.62 9.34 7.95
CA ASP A 217 10.23 9.30 7.53
C ASP A 217 9.30 9.72 8.67
N ILE A 218 8.31 10.52 8.34
CA ILE A 218 7.29 11.00 9.27
C ILE A 218 5.91 10.75 8.67
N ASP A 219 5.01 10.21 9.49
CA ASP A 219 3.61 10.03 9.11
C ASP A 219 2.75 10.41 10.31
N VAL A 220 1.96 11.47 10.17
CA VAL A 220 1.05 11.97 11.21
C VAL A 220 -0.34 12.06 10.64
N THR A 221 -1.31 11.57 11.40
CA THR A 221 -2.73 11.66 11.06
C THR A 221 -3.52 12.18 12.23
N ALA A 222 -4.54 13.00 11.97
CA ALA A 222 -5.44 13.53 12.99
C ALA A 222 -6.90 13.49 12.49
N ASP A 223 -7.80 12.98 13.32
CA ASP A 223 -9.26 13.02 13.14
C ASP A 223 -9.86 13.66 14.39
N ILE A 224 -10.49 14.80 14.24
CA ILE A 224 -11.07 15.58 15.33
C ILE A 224 -12.55 15.76 15.02
N ARG A 225 -13.39 15.44 15.98
CA ARG A 225 -14.84 15.58 15.87
C ARG A 225 -15.36 16.39 17.05
N SER A 226 -16.12 17.41 16.75
CA SER A 226 -16.80 18.25 17.75
C SER A 226 -18.30 18.21 17.51
N ARG A 227 -19.06 18.12 18.62
CA ARG A 227 -20.51 18.19 18.62
C ARG A 227 -20.94 19.25 19.63
N PHE A 228 -21.64 20.27 19.18
CA PHE A 228 -22.15 21.33 20.03
C PHE A 228 -23.53 21.79 19.59
N ARG A 229 -24.27 22.45 20.48
CA ARG A 229 -25.55 23.07 20.16
C ARG A 229 -25.38 24.48 19.67
N LEU A 230 -26.02 24.80 18.55
CA LEU A 230 -26.09 26.14 17.98
C LEU A 230 -27.55 26.40 17.63
N TRP A 231 -28.13 27.50 18.20
CA TRP A 231 -29.52 27.88 18.00
C TRP A 231 -30.55 26.75 18.11
N ASN A 232 -30.49 25.97 19.14
CA ASN A 232 -31.36 24.81 19.44
C ASN A 232 -31.10 23.56 18.57
N ASP A 233 -30.23 23.61 17.58
CA ASP A 233 -29.82 22.47 16.73
C ASP A 233 -28.45 21.92 17.14
N THR A 234 -28.23 20.65 16.84
CA THR A 234 -26.95 20.01 17.09
C THR A 234 -26.07 20.09 15.84
N VAL A 235 -24.96 20.80 15.94
CA VAL A 235 -23.94 20.88 14.89
C VAL A 235 -22.84 19.87 15.17
N GLN A 236 -22.44 19.15 14.13
CA GLN A 236 -21.28 18.26 14.15
C GLN A 236 -20.23 18.77 13.17
N LEU A 237 -19.01 18.97 13.65
CA LEU A 237 -17.86 19.30 12.85
C LEU A 237 -16.88 18.14 12.88
N ARG A 238 -16.29 17.81 11.73
CA ARG A 238 -15.19 16.88 11.61
C ARG A 238 -14.06 17.55 10.85
N ALA A 239 -12.86 17.53 11.43
CA ALA A 239 -11.62 17.91 10.78
C ALA A 239 -10.74 16.66 10.67
N TYR A 240 -10.28 16.36 9.46
CA TYR A 240 -9.29 15.33 9.20
C TYR A 240 -8.08 15.95 8.53
N GLY A 241 -6.89 15.59 9.00
CA GLY A 241 -5.64 16.06 8.43
C GLY A 241 -4.58 14.97 8.48
N PHE A 242 -3.64 15.06 7.55
CA PHE A 242 -2.46 14.21 7.56
C PHE A 242 -1.24 14.99 7.09
N PHE A 243 -0.09 14.59 7.60
CA PHE A 243 1.23 14.99 7.11
C PHE A 243 2.03 13.72 6.89
N LYS A 244 2.53 13.54 5.68
CA LYS A 244 3.31 12.38 5.31
C LYS A 244 4.53 12.80 4.51
N ASN A 245 5.71 12.53 5.06
CA ASN A 245 6.98 12.64 4.39
C ASN A 245 7.67 11.28 4.48
N THR A 246 7.61 10.52 3.39
CA THR A 246 8.10 9.13 3.36
C THR A 246 8.86 8.87 2.09
N GLU A 247 9.93 8.11 2.21
CA GLU A 247 10.70 7.67 1.07
C GLU A 247 9.87 6.79 0.10
N PRO A 248 10.05 6.94 -1.22
CA PRO A 248 9.40 6.08 -2.20
C PRO A 248 9.75 4.60 -2.00
N SER A 249 8.82 3.72 -2.36
CA SER A 249 9.08 2.27 -2.35
C SER A 249 10.22 1.91 -3.30
N TYR A 250 10.95 0.84 -2.98
CA TYR A 250 12.08 0.32 -3.76
C TYR A 250 11.78 0.22 -5.26
N PHE A 251 10.59 -0.24 -5.67
CA PHE A 251 10.23 -0.33 -7.09
C PHE A 251 10.14 1.00 -7.83
N TYR A 252 9.93 2.13 -7.13
CA TYR A 252 10.02 3.46 -7.74
C TYR A 252 11.45 3.94 -7.89
N LYS A 253 12.36 3.45 -7.04
CA LYS A 253 13.78 3.78 -7.11
C LYS A 253 14.48 2.93 -8.16
N LYS A 254 14.30 1.60 -8.09
CA LYS A 254 15.01 0.63 -8.93
C LYS A 254 14.07 -0.36 -9.56
N TYR A 255 14.19 -0.53 -10.87
CA TYR A 255 13.40 -1.49 -11.61
C TYR A 255 14.14 -2.02 -12.83
N THR A 256 13.96 -3.29 -13.15
CA THR A 256 14.47 -3.91 -14.35
C THR A 256 13.45 -4.90 -14.88
N SER A 257 13.04 -4.70 -16.12
CA SER A 257 12.14 -5.56 -16.87
C SER A 257 12.54 -5.62 -18.35
N ASN A 258 11.80 -6.37 -19.16
CA ASN A 258 12.07 -6.45 -20.58
C ASN A 258 11.94 -5.11 -21.30
N HIS A 259 11.06 -4.23 -20.82
CA HIS A 259 10.74 -2.95 -21.49
C HIS A 259 11.11 -1.71 -20.68
N PHE A 260 11.38 -1.86 -19.40
CA PHE A 260 11.64 -0.74 -18.51
C PHE A 260 12.81 -1.01 -17.59
N ILE A 261 13.77 -0.10 -17.60
CA ILE A 261 14.91 -0.09 -16.67
C ILE A 261 15.06 1.32 -16.14
N TRP A 262 15.10 1.46 -14.82
CA TRP A 262 15.43 2.72 -14.18
C TRP A 262 16.18 2.55 -12.86
N ASP A 263 16.96 3.54 -12.53
CA ASP A 263 17.61 3.77 -11.25
C ASP A 263 17.44 5.26 -10.92
N ASN A 264 16.60 5.56 -9.92
CA ASN A 264 16.21 6.92 -9.53
C ASN A 264 16.75 7.26 -8.13
N ASP A 265 17.88 6.69 -7.73
CA ASP A 265 18.56 7.03 -6.47
C ASP A 265 19.22 8.40 -6.52
#